data_42341836650cb8f7076c5b9986d6cedf
#
_entry.id   42341836650cb8f7076c5b9986d6cedf
#
_cell.length_a   1.000
_cell.length_b   1.000
_cell.length_c   1.000
_cell.angle_alpha   90.00
_cell.angle_beta   90.00
_cell.angle_gamma   90.00
#
_symmetry.space_group_name_H-M   'P 1'
#
loop_
_entity.id
_entity.type
_entity.pdbx_description
1 polymer ?
#
loop_
_entity_poly.entity_id
_entity_poly.type
_entity_poly.pdbx_seq_one_letter_code
_entity_poly.pdbx_strand_id
1 'polypeptide(L)'
;MSSGLCWVVGWSATPVPDAPDLEHRSSAASAHERPAGDRLNWEQIRRLVLQHKKALWVANGVAVLAVLCSVPIPLLLPLLVDEVLLGKGNSALIFMNQFLPDSLHKPVGYIGLMLVATLCLRLGALVFNVIQARLFAGLAKDIVYRIRTRLIERLKRISLSEYESLGSGTVTAHLVTDLDTVDKFVGETLSKFLVAMLTLTGTAAILMWMHWQLALLILLFNPLVVFATVKLGKRVKHLKKLENDSTSRFTQALTETLDAIQEIRASNRQGYFLGLLGLRAREVRDYAVSSQWKSDASGRASGLLFQFGIDIFRAAAMLTVLFSDLSIGHMLAVFSYLWFMIGPVEQLLNLQYAYYAAGGALTRINELLARADEPQYPGKTNPFVGRQTVSIDVRGLSFGYNDELVLDQLDLSINPGEKVAIVGASGGGKSTLVQLLLGLYTARSGVIRFGGSSLQEIGLDTVRENVAVVLQHPALFNDTVRANLLMGREQDDIACWQALEIAQMDATIRALPLGLDSVVGRSGVRLSGGQRQRLAIARMVLADPKVVILDEATSALDAATEYNLHQALNRFLSGRTTLIIAHRLSAVKQADRVLVFDGGRIAEDGDHQQLIADGGLYARLYGHLQQV
;
A
#
# COMPACT_ATOMS: atom_id res chain seq x y z
N MET A 1 -53.66 -32.69 -8.81
CA MET A 1 -53.31 -33.36 -10.05
C MET A 1 -51.97 -32.75 -10.44
N SER A 2 -50.95 -33.29 -10.01
CA SER A 2 -50.04 -34.30 -10.54
C SER A 2 -49.05 -33.69 -11.54
N SER A 3 -47.85 -33.74 -11.15
CA SER A 3 -46.56 -33.85 -11.83
C SER A 3 -45.63 -32.69 -11.39
N GLY A 4 -44.48 -32.91 -10.85
CA GLY A 4 -43.70 -34.08 -10.52
C GLY A 4 -42.29 -33.63 -10.20
N LEU A 5 -41.79 -34.06 -9.09
CA LEU A 5 -40.36 -34.01 -8.74
C LEU A 5 -39.56 -34.71 -9.85
N CYS A 6 -38.65 -34.00 -10.50
CA CYS A 6 -37.47 -34.60 -11.14
C CYS A 6 -36.55 -33.50 -11.70
N TRP A 7 -35.59 -32.98 -10.92
CA TRP A 7 -34.34 -32.37 -11.42
C TRP A 7 -33.26 -32.56 -10.37
N VAL A 8 -32.81 -33.76 -10.22
CA VAL A 8 -31.51 -34.10 -9.65
C VAL A 8 -30.86 -35.06 -10.65
N VAL A 9 -29.58 -34.76 -10.93
CA VAL A 9 -28.65 -35.57 -11.74
C VAL A 9 -28.62 -35.24 -13.25
N GLY A 10 -27.52 -34.64 -13.66
CA GLY A 10 -27.12 -34.52 -15.06
C GLY A 10 -26.05 -33.44 -15.28
N TRP A 11 -24.84 -33.62 -14.78
CA TRP A 11 -23.68 -32.86 -15.22
C TRP A 11 -22.69 -33.79 -15.90
N SER A 12 -22.77 -33.85 -17.23
CA SER A 12 -21.68 -34.30 -18.08
C SER A 12 -20.69 -33.17 -18.24
N ALA A 13 -19.48 -33.38 -17.75
CA ALA A 13 -18.35 -32.49 -17.96
C ALA A 13 -17.87 -32.64 -19.41
N THR A 14 -17.95 -31.55 -20.20
CA THR A 14 -17.13 -31.37 -21.39
C THR A 14 -15.86 -30.65 -20.98
N PRO A 15 -14.67 -31.12 -21.37
CA PRO A 15 -13.42 -30.43 -21.07
C PRO A 15 -13.31 -29.15 -21.94
N VAL A 16 -13.01 -28.02 -21.28
CA VAL A 16 -12.60 -26.78 -21.93
C VAL A 16 -11.15 -26.98 -22.38
N PRO A 17 -10.77 -26.63 -23.64
CA PRO A 17 -9.40 -26.76 -24.10
C PRO A 17 -8.48 -25.76 -23.35
N ASP A 18 -7.30 -26.27 -23.00
CA ASP A 18 -6.22 -25.52 -22.38
C ASP A 18 -5.84 -24.32 -23.23
N ALA A 19 -5.84 -23.13 -22.61
CA ALA A 19 -5.25 -21.94 -23.19
C ALA A 19 -3.72 -22.09 -23.20
N PRO A 20 -3.02 -21.65 -24.26
CA PRO A 20 -1.58 -21.80 -24.34
C PRO A 20 -0.87 -20.98 -23.25
N ASP A 21 0.02 -21.63 -22.55
CA ASP A 21 0.98 -21.03 -21.62
C ASP A 21 1.81 -19.99 -22.37
N LEU A 22 1.52 -18.72 -22.10
CA LEU A 22 2.44 -17.63 -22.38
C LEU A 22 3.51 -17.64 -21.28
N GLU A 23 4.52 -18.47 -21.46
CA GLU A 23 5.79 -18.34 -20.76
C GLU A 23 6.40 -16.98 -21.11
N HIS A 24 6.28 -16.05 -20.19
CA HIS A 24 7.13 -14.86 -20.17
C HIS A 24 8.58 -15.30 -19.99
N ARG A 25 9.29 -15.46 -21.09
CA ARG A 25 10.76 -15.44 -21.11
C ARG A 25 11.19 -14.02 -20.73
N SER A 26 11.34 -13.74 -19.45
CA SER A 26 12.11 -12.62 -18.97
C SER A 26 13.56 -12.92 -19.28
N SER A 27 14.16 -12.15 -20.18
CA SER A 27 15.60 -12.17 -20.43
C SER A 27 16.34 -11.91 -19.11
N ALA A 28 17.18 -12.87 -18.74
CA ALA A 28 18.06 -12.79 -17.59
C ALA A 28 19.14 -11.70 -17.84
N ALA A 29 18.80 -10.45 -17.55
CA ALA A 29 19.80 -9.45 -17.20
C ALA A 29 20.23 -9.77 -15.77
N SER A 30 21.53 -10.02 -15.58
CA SER A 30 22.25 -10.38 -14.37
C SER A 30 21.58 -9.85 -13.09
N ALA A 31 20.77 -10.69 -12.46
CA ALA A 31 20.31 -10.48 -11.10
C ALA A 31 21.54 -10.59 -10.19
N HIS A 32 22.10 -9.46 -9.80
CA HIS A 32 22.96 -9.41 -8.63
C HIS A 32 22.14 -9.99 -7.46
N GLU A 33 22.52 -11.18 -7.00
CA GLU A 33 22.00 -11.78 -5.78
C GLU A 33 22.21 -10.78 -4.64
N ARG A 34 21.14 -10.10 -4.24
CA ARG A 34 21.17 -9.22 -3.09
C ARG A 34 21.25 -10.04 -1.81
N PRO A 35 21.94 -9.54 -0.77
CA PRO A 35 22.03 -10.23 0.49
C PRO A 35 20.62 -10.52 1.02
N ALA A 36 20.38 -11.74 1.46
CA ALA A 36 19.10 -12.26 1.98
C ALA A 36 18.51 -11.47 3.18
N GLY A 37 19.16 -10.37 3.60
CA GLY A 37 18.78 -9.52 4.72
C GLY A 37 17.59 -8.59 4.49
N ASP A 38 17.19 -8.35 3.24
CA ASP A 38 16.18 -7.31 2.95
C ASP A 38 14.73 -7.83 2.84
N ARG A 39 14.53 -9.13 2.74
CA ARG A 39 13.18 -9.73 2.67
C ARG A 39 12.56 -9.86 4.05
N LEU A 40 11.33 -9.37 4.20
CA LEU A 40 10.52 -9.58 5.40
C LEU A 40 9.92 -10.98 5.38
N ASN A 41 10.48 -11.88 6.19
CA ASN A 41 9.93 -13.22 6.41
C ASN A 41 9.35 -13.35 7.83
N TRP A 42 8.62 -14.44 8.08
CA TRP A 42 8.04 -14.72 9.40
C TRP A 42 9.09 -14.79 10.52
N GLU A 43 10.30 -15.20 10.19
CA GLU A 43 11.40 -15.22 11.17
C GLU A 43 11.82 -13.81 11.60
N GLN A 44 11.88 -12.87 10.67
CA GLN A 44 12.18 -11.47 10.99
C GLN A 44 11.04 -10.84 11.80
N ILE A 45 9.76 -11.10 11.46
CA ILE A 45 8.63 -10.66 12.26
C ILE A 45 8.73 -11.24 13.67
N ARG A 46 9.02 -12.54 13.79
CA ARG A 46 9.26 -13.17 15.10
C ARG A 46 10.40 -12.50 15.87
N ARG A 47 11.51 -12.18 15.22
CA ARG A 47 12.63 -11.45 15.84
C ARG A 47 12.20 -10.06 16.33
N LEU A 48 11.42 -9.32 15.53
CA LEU A 48 10.87 -8.03 15.95
C LEU A 48 9.94 -8.17 17.17
N VAL A 49 9.04 -9.14 17.16
CA VAL A 49 8.19 -9.46 18.33
C VAL A 49 9.05 -9.81 19.56
N LEU A 50 10.07 -10.63 19.40
CA LEU A 50 10.96 -11.05 20.49
C LEU A 50 11.88 -9.93 21.01
N GLN A 51 12.08 -8.85 20.28
CA GLN A 51 12.77 -7.67 20.82
C GLN A 51 11.99 -7.03 21.98
N HIS A 52 10.68 -7.15 22.01
CA HIS A 52 9.79 -6.64 23.06
C HIS A 52 9.50 -7.67 24.16
N LYS A 53 10.52 -8.47 24.58
CA LYS A 53 10.36 -9.60 25.54
C LYS A 53 9.58 -9.21 26.79
N LYS A 54 9.87 -8.05 27.41
CA LYS A 54 9.19 -7.61 28.63
C LYS A 54 7.68 -7.42 28.42
N ALA A 55 7.30 -6.71 27.37
CA ALA A 55 5.89 -6.48 27.03
C ALA A 55 5.16 -7.79 26.70
N LEU A 56 5.85 -8.71 25.99
CA LEU A 56 5.31 -10.02 25.65
C LEU A 56 5.09 -10.89 26.89
N TRP A 57 6.04 -10.93 27.83
CA TRP A 57 5.90 -11.66 29.09
C TRP A 57 4.75 -11.12 29.96
N VAL A 58 4.63 -9.78 30.05
CA VAL A 58 3.53 -9.15 30.79
C VAL A 58 2.19 -9.47 30.12
N ALA A 59 2.09 -9.35 28.80
CA ALA A 59 0.86 -9.63 28.05
C ALA A 59 0.44 -11.11 28.22
N ASN A 60 1.39 -12.05 28.18
CA ASN A 60 1.11 -13.46 28.39
C ASN A 60 0.69 -13.75 29.84
N GLY A 61 1.32 -13.11 30.81
CA GLY A 61 0.93 -13.22 32.23
C GLY A 61 -0.50 -12.71 32.45
N VAL A 62 -0.84 -11.58 31.89
CA VAL A 62 -2.21 -11.02 31.92
C VAL A 62 -3.22 -11.94 31.22
N ALA A 63 -2.84 -12.59 30.10
CA ALA A 63 -3.68 -13.58 29.44
C ALA A 63 -3.98 -14.79 30.34
N VAL A 64 -2.98 -15.29 31.06
CA VAL A 64 -3.17 -16.36 32.03
C VAL A 64 -4.14 -15.93 33.12
N LEU A 65 -4.00 -14.71 33.67
CA LEU A 65 -4.93 -14.18 34.68
C LEU A 65 -6.35 -14.06 34.15
N ALA A 66 -6.52 -13.61 32.90
CA ALA A 66 -7.84 -13.54 32.23
C ALA A 66 -8.50 -14.92 32.13
N VAL A 67 -7.71 -15.95 31.78
CA VAL A 67 -8.17 -17.33 31.67
C VAL A 67 -8.49 -17.92 33.04
N LEU A 68 -7.66 -17.67 34.05
CA LEU A 68 -7.91 -18.10 35.43
C LEU A 68 -9.19 -17.48 36.01
N CYS A 69 -9.56 -16.28 35.60
CA CYS A 69 -10.84 -15.68 35.97
C CYS A 69 -12.04 -16.27 35.18
N SER A 70 -11.86 -16.63 33.90
CA SER A 70 -12.97 -17.03 33.02
C SER A 70 -13.28 -18.51 33.05
N VAL A 71 -12.26 -19.37 33.05
CA VAL A 71 -12.41 -20.84 32.96
C VAL A 71 -13.11 -21.48 34.17
N PRO A 72 -12.96 -21.02 35.42
CA PRO A 72 -13.66 -21.59 36.57
C PRO A 72 -15.15 -21.25 36.65
N ILE A 73 -15.68 -20.27 35.85
CA ILE A 73 -17.07 -19.80 35.99
C ILE A 73 -18.08 -20.96 35.87
N PRO A 74 -18.00 -21.89 34.88
CA PRO A 74 -18.94 -22.99 34.79
C PRO A 74 -18.84 -23.98 35.97
N LEU A 75 -17.72 -24.06 36.71
CA LEU A 75 -17.59 -24.89 37.91
C LEU A 75 -18.42 -24.40 39.09
N LEU A 76 -18.90 -23.17 39.04
CA LEU A 76 -19.80 -22.67 40.08
C LEU A 76 -21.20 -23.30 40.03
N LEU A 77 -21.58 -23.90 38.87
CA LEU A 77 -22.87 -24.56 38.67
C LEU A 77 -23.04 -25.84 39.53
N PRO A 78 -22.09 -26.78 39.58
CA PRO A 78 -22.17 -27.93 40.50
C PRO A 78 -22.36 -27.52 41.93
N LEU A 79 -21.61 -26.52 42.42
CA LEU A 79 -21.72 -26.01 43.78
C LEU A 79 -23.10 -25.45 44.07
N LEU A 80 -23.68 -24.71 43.13
CA LEU A 80 -25.01 -24.13 43.27
C LEU A 80 -26.11 -25.19 43.20
N VAL A 81 -26.04 -26.11 42.21
CA VAL A 81 -27.13 -27.08 41.98
C VAL A 81 -27.05 -28.24 42.99
N ASP A 82 -25.90 -28.85 43.15
CA ASP A 82 -25.77 -30.07 43.97
C ASP A 82 -25.81 -29.76 45.47
N GLU A 83 -25.08 -28.73 45.94
CA GLU A 83 -24.99 -28.44 47.38
C GLU A 83 -26.12 -27.51 47.84
N VAL A 84 -26.46 -26.42 47.08
CA VAL A 84 -27.47 -25.44 47.53
C VAL A 84 -28.90 -25.86 47.22
N LEU A 85 -29.16 -26.42 46.02
CA LEU A 85 -30.53 -26.78 45.61
C LEU A 85 -30.90 -28.22 45.98
N LEU A 86 -29.97 -29.19 45.79
CA LEU A 86 -30.24 -30.60 46.03
C LEU A 86 -29.79 -31.11 47.42
N GLY A 87 -29.03 -30.29 48.17
CA GLY A 87 -28.55 -30.64 49.51
C GLY A 87 -27.58 -31.81 49.54
N LYS A 88 -26.89 -32.09 48.42
CA LYS A 88 -25.93 -33.19 48.28
C LYS A 88 -24.51 -32.65 48.47
N GLY A 89 -23.94 -32.87 49.66
CA GLY A 89 -22.61 -32.37 50.02
C GLY A 89 -22.67 -31.06 50.81
N ASN A 90 -21.59 -30.75 51.52
CA ASN A 90 -21.52 -29.55 52.38
C ASN A 90 -20.19 -28.80 52.23
N SER A 91 -19.29 -29.23 51.36
CA SER A 91 -17.93 -28.68 51.26
C SER A 91 -17.90 -27.20 50.84
N ALA A 92 -18.67 -26.84 49.84
CA ALA A 92 -18.77 -25.44 49.38
C ALA A 92 -19.63 -24.60 50.33
N LEU A 93 -20.66 -25.18 50.93
CA LEU A 93 -21.46 -24.48 51.94
C LEU A 93 -20.62 -24.09 53.18
N ILE A 94 -19.74 -24.97 53.66
CA ILE A 94 -18.78 -24.66 54.74
C ILE A 94 -17.88 -23.50 54.34
N PHE A 95 -17.37 -23.50 53.12
CA PHE A 95 -16.52 -22.43 52.64
C PHE A 95 -17.31 -21.11 52.45
N MET A 96 -18.53 -21.16 51.91
CA MET A 96 -19.39 -19.99 51.75
C MET A 96 -19.81 -19.37 53.07
N ASN A 97 -20.03 -20.17 54.10
CA ASN A 97 -20.37 -19.69 55.42
C ASN A 97 -19.27 -18.84 56.10
N GLN A 98 -18.02 -18.94 55.62
CA GLN A 98 -16.95 -18.04 56.07
C GLN A 98 -17.09 -16.60 55.57
N PHE A 99 -17.83 -16.41 54.46
CA PHE A 99 -18.02 -15.09 53.83
C PHE A 99 -19.41 -14.50 54.08
N LEU A 100 -20.40 -15.29 54.52
CA LEU A 100 -21.76 -14.87 54.74
C LEU A 100 -22.06 -14.70 56.24
N PRO A 101 -22.79 -13.63 56.64
CA PRO A 101 -23.33 -13.52 58.00
C PRO A 101 -24.35 -14.64 58.26
N ASP A 102 -24.47 -15.07 59.52
CA ASP A 102 -25.37 -16.17 59.94
C ASP A 102 -26.83 -15.98 59.52
N SER A 103 -27.28 -14.73 59.41
CA SER A 103 -28.63 -14.39 58.95
C SER A 103 -28.90 -14.73 57.47
N LEU A 104 -27.83 -14.88 56.66
CA LEU A 104 -27.89 -15.20 55.24
C LEU A 104 -27.47 -16.66 54.93
N HIS A 105 -27.32 -17.53 55.94
CA HIS A 105 -27.11 -18.98 55.75
C HIS A 105 -28.40 -19.67 55.28
N LYS A 106 -28.91 -19.18 54.14
CA LYS A 106 -30.10 -19.66 53.42
C LYS A 106 -29.81 -19.81 51.92
N PRO A 107 -30.57 -20.63 51.20
CA PRO A 107 -30.35 -20.81 49.74
C PRO A 107 -30.27 -19.50 48.98
N VAL A 108 -31.08 -18.49 49.34
CA VAL A 108 -31.07 -17.16 48.69
C VAL A 108 -29.74 -16.42 48.91
N GLY A 109 -29.15 -16.52 50.11
CA GLY A 109 -27.86 -15.91 50.41
C GLY A 109 -26.71 -16.56 49.62
N TYR A 110 -26.71 -17.89 49.50
CA TYR A 110 -25.71 -18.62 48.74
C TYR A 110 -25.81 -18.32 47.21
N ILE A 111 -27.06 -18.24 46.68
CA ILE A 111 -27.28 -17.82 45.28
C ILE A 111 -26.76 -16.41 45.09
N GLY A 112 -27.03 -15.48 46.02
CA GLY A 112 -26.53 -14.09 45.95
C GLY A 112 -24.99 -14.02 45.94
N LEU A 113 -24.32 -14.78 46.85
CA LEU A 113 -22.86 -14.86 46.92
C LEU A 113 -22.26 -15.39 45.59
N MET A 114 -22.83 -16.47 45.04
CA MET A 114 -22.40 -17.06 43.77
C MET A 114 -22.60 -16.11 42.60
N LEU A 115 -23.70 -15.33 42.59
CA LEU A 115 -23.92 -14.28 41.58
C LEU A 115 -22.83 -13.21 41.66
N VAL A 116 -22.52 -12.71 42.86
CA VAL A 116 -21.47 -11.72 43.08
C VAL A 116 -20.11 -12.28 42.65
N ALA A 117 -19.77 -13.51 43.06
CA ALA A 117 -18.52 -14.16 42.64
C ALA A 117 -18.41 -14.31 41.12
N THR A 118 -19.49 -14.73 40.46
CA THR A 118 -19.55 -14.81 38.99
C THR A 118 -19.34 -13.46 38.32
N LEU A 119 -19.99 -12.40 38.83
CA LEU A 119 -19.84 -11.03 38.32
C LEU A 119 -18.39 -10.52 38.53
N CYS A 120 -17.79 -10.77 39.71
CA CYS A 120 -16.40 -10.40 39.98
C CYS A 120 -15.42 -11.11 39.02
N LEU A 121 -15.60 -12.42 38.82
CA LEU A 121 -14.79 -13.19 37.88
C LEU A 121 -14.94 -12.70 36.43
N ARG A 122 -16.15 -12.41 35.99
CA ARG A 122 -16.41 -11.85 34.66
C ARG A 122 -15.80 -10.47 34.47
N LEU A 123 -15.92 -9.59 35.48
CA LEU A 123 -15.28 -8.26 35.46
C LEU A 123 -13.75 -8.39 35.46
N GLY A 124 -13.19 -9.27 36.28
CA GLY A 124 -11.76 -9.54 36.27
C GLY A 124 -11.27 -10.03 34.92
N ALA A 125 -11.95 -11.01 34.33
CA ALA A 125 -11.65 -11.50 32.98
C ALA A 125 -11.73 -10.39 31.93
N LEU A 126 -12.76 -9.52 31.97
CA LEU A 126 -12.91 -8.37 31.08
C LEU A 126 -11.73 -7.41 31.20
N VAL A 127 -11.39 -7.00 32.43
CA VAL A 127 -10.28 -6.06 32.68
C VAL A 127 -8.96 -6.63 32.18
N PHE A 128 -8.65 -7.89 32.50
CA PHE A 128 -7.42 -8.52 32.04
C PHE A 128 -7.39 -8.70 30.52
N ASN A 129 -8.50 -9.06 29.86
CA ASN A 129 -8.56 -9.13 28.40
C ASN A 129 -8.34 -7.76 27.74
N VAL A 130 -8.90 -6.68 28.31
CA VAL A 130 -8.68 -5.31 27.77
C VAL A 130 -7.21 -4.90 27.94
N ILE A 131 -6.60 -5.16 29.10
CA ILE A 131 -5.18 -4.86 29.33
C ILE A 131 -4.30 -5.65 28.36
N GLN A 132 -4.57 -6.93 28.18
CA GLN A 132 -3.86 -7.80 27.25
C GLN A 132 -3.99 -7.29 25.79
N ALA A 133 -5.20 -6.97 25.35
CA ALA A 133 -5.43 -6.43 24.00
C ALA A 133 -4.67 -5.11 23.79
N ARG A 134 -4.62 -4.22 24.80
CA ARG A 134 -3.84 -2.98 24.74
C ARG A 134 -2.35 -3.25 24.55
N LEU A 135 -1.78 -4.21 25.29
CA LEU A 135 -0.36 -4.55 25.20
C LEU A 135 0.00 -5.13 23.83
N PHE A 136 -0.83 -6.03 23.28
CA PHE A 136 -0.60 -6.58 21.95
C PHE A 136 -0.80 -5.54 20.84
N ALA A 137 -1.79 -4.66 20.98
CA ALA A 137 -1.99 -3.56 20.03
C ALA A 137 -0.77 -2.62 20.02
N GLY A 138 -0.22 -2.28 21.18
CA GLY A 138 1.00 -1.46 21.25
C GLY A 138 2.19 -2.12 20.55
N LEU A 139 2.40 -3.42 20.80
CA LEU A 139 3.44 -4.21 20.14
C LEU A 139 3.27 -4.22 18.60
N ALA A 140 2.06 -4.50 18.13
CA ALA A 140 1.76 -4.55 16.70
C ALA A 140 2.01 -3.21 16.01
N LYS A 141 1.56 -2.10 16.63
CA LYS A 141 1.76 -0.75 16.08
C LYS A 141 3.24 -0.37 15.99
N ASP A 142 4.08 -0.78 16.95
CA ASP A 142 5.52 -0.53 16.86
C ASP A 142 6.17 -1.34 15.72
N ILE A 143 5.79 -2.62 15.56
CA ILE A 143 6.27 -3.45 14.46
C ILE A 143 5.88 -2.86 13.11
N VAL A 144 4.59 -2.48 12.95
CA VAL A 144 4.09 -1.87 11.71
C VAL A 144 4.78 -0.54 11.43
N TYR A 145 5.00 0.29 12.46
CA TYR A 145 5.75 1.54 12.31
C TYR A 145 7.17 1.29 11.76
N ARG A 146 7.90 0.33 12.30
CA ARG A 146 9.24 -0.03 11.82
C ARG A 146 9.24 -0.55 10.39
N ILE A 147 8.27 -1.41 10.03
CA ILE A 147 8.14 -1.89 8.64
C ILE A 147 7.81 -0.72 7.71
N ARG A 148 6.88 0.16 8.11
CA ARG A 148 6.50 1.35 7.32
C ARG A 148 7.68 2.28 7.09
N THR A 149 8.46 2.59 8.14
CA THR A 149 9.67 3.42 8.02
C THR A 149 10.67 2.79 7.06
N ARG A 150 10.89 1.47 7.15
CA ARG A 150 11.78 0.74 6.23
C ARG A 150 11.29 0.80 4.78
N LEU A 151 9.97 0.71 4.55
CA LEU A 151 9.39 0.85 3.21
C LEU A 151 9.54 2.28 2.67
N ILE A 152 9.34 3.30 3.51
CA ILE A 152 9.56 4.71 3.13
C ILE A 152 11.05 4.95 2.78
N GLU A 153 11.97 4.42 3.57
CA GLU A 153 13.40 4.49 3.25
C GLU A 153 13.74 3.76 1.95
N ARG A 154 13.03 2.66 1.67
CA ARG A 154 13.16 1.94 0.41
C ARG A 154 12.73 2.79 -0.77
N LEU A 155 11.61 3.53 -0.67
CA LEU A 155 11.13 4.42 -1.73
C LEU A 155 12.14 5.51 -2.11
N LYS A 156 13.01 5.93 -1.18
CA LYS A 156 14.10 6.89 -1.49
C LYS A 156 15.16 6.31 -2.44
N ARG A 157 15.26 4.99 -2.54
CA ARG A 157 16.32 4.30 -3.27
C ARG A 157 15.85 3.61 -4.55
N ILE A 158 14.56 3.38 -4.70
CA ILE A 158 14.00 2.70 -5.88
C ILE A 158 14.22 3.57 -7.11
N SER A 159 14.65 2.96 -8.22
CA SER A 159 14.82 3.64 -9.50
C SER A 159 13.49 4.16 -10.04
N LEU A 160 13.53 5.25 -10.81
CA LEU A 160 12.33 5.86 -11.38
C LEU A 160 11.55 4.89 -12.28
N SER A 161 12.25 4.09 -13.09
CA SER A 161 11.64 3.08 -13.97
C SER A 161 10.81 2.05 -13.21
N GLU A 162 11.30 1.60 -12.05
CA GLU A 162 10.57 0.68 -11.18
C GLU A 162 9.37 1.36 -10.52
N TYR A 163 9.52 2.62 -10.10
CA TYR A 163 8.43 3.40 -9.52
C TYR A 163 7.30 3.63 -10.53
N GLU A 164 7.61 3.99 -11.78
CA GLU A 164 6.64 4.16 -12.85
C GLU A 164 5.91 2.87 -13.20
N SER A 165 6.62 1.73 -13.19
CA SER A 165 6.02 0.42 -13.44
C SER A 165 5.03 -0.01 -12.35
N LEU A 166 5.26 0.39 -11.09
CA LEU A 166 4.39 0.08 -9.96
C LEU A 166 3.13 0.95 -9.94
N GLY A 167 3.28 2.22 -10.23
CA GLY A 167 2.26 3.25 -10.05
C GLY A 167 2.01 3.61 -8.59
N SER A 168 1.57 4.84 -8.35
CA SER A 168 1.32 5.38 -7.00
C SER A 168 0.25 4.61 -6.21
N GLY A 169 -0.77 4.08 -6.90
CA GLY A 169 -1.85 3.30 -6.28
C GLY A 169 -1.35 2.01 -5.63
N THR A 170 -0.49 1.26 -6.32
CA THR A 170 0.11 0.01 -5.81
C THR A 170 1.01 0.29 -4.59
N VAL A 171 1.84 1.31 -4.68
CA VAL A 171 2.71 1.72 -3.56
C VAL A 171 1.87 2.12 -2.34
N THR A 172 0.79 2.88 -2.55
CA THR A 172 -0.15 3.23 -1.47
C THR A 172 -0.82 2.00 -0.85
N ALA A 173 -1.24 1.03 -1.66
CA ALA A 173 -1.83 -0.22 -1.18
C ALA A 173 -0.85 -1.00 -0.28
N HIS A 174 0.43 -1.09 -0.65
CA HIS A 174 1.45 -1.74 0.18
C HIS A 174 1.70 -1.03 1.51
N LEU A 175 1.76 0.33 1.50
CA LEU A 175 2.03 1.14 2.69
C LEU A 175 0.84 1.29 3.65
N VAL A 176 -0.39 1.04 3.17
CA VAL A 176 -1.62 1.20 3.95
C VAL A 176 -2.31 -0.15 4.16
N THR A 177 -2.81 -0.77 3.12
CA THR A 177 -3.68 -1.95 3.20
C THR A 177 -2.93 -3.22 3.60
N ASP A 178 -1.77 -3.47 3.00
CA ASP A 178 -0.99 -4.67 3.32
C ASP A 178 -0.40 -4.60 4.73
N LEU A 179 0.07 -3.43 5.15
CA LEU A 179 0.52 -3.22 6.52
C LEU A 179 -0.60 -3.34 7.54
N ASP A 180 -1.83 -2.89 7.23
CA ASP A 180 -3.00 -3.08 8.10
C ASP A 180 -3.34 -4.58 8.26
N THR A 181 -3.16 -5.37 7.23
CA THR A 181 -3.35 -6.83 7.29
C THR A 181 -2.33 -7.50 8.23
N VAL A 182 -1.07 -7.08 8.18
CA VAL A 182 -0.02 -7.55 9.10
C VAL A 182 -0.30 -7.07 10.54
N ASP A 183 -0.73 -5.81 10.71
CA ASP A 183 -1.12 -5.23 11.99
C ASP A 183 -2.22 -6.05 12.69
N LYS A 184 -3.31 -6.35 11.98
CA LYS A 184 -4.41 -7.17 12.47
C LYS A 184 -3.97 -8.58 12.85
N PHE A 185 -3.08 -9.18 12.07
CA PHE A 185 -2.55 -10.50 12.40
C PHE A 185 -1.75 -10.49 13.70
N VAL A 186 -0.81 -9.57 13.84
CA VAL A 186 0.08 -9.51 15.02
C VAL A 186 -0.66 -9.01 16.26
N GLY A 187 -1.44 -7.95 16.13
CA GLY A 187 -2.08 -7.28 17.27
C GLY A 187 -3.34 -7.97 17.77
N GLU A 188 -4.16 -8.45 16.86
CA GLU A 188 -5.48 -8.98 17.21
C GLU A 188 -5.52 -10.51 17.13
N THR A 189 -5.09 -11.10 16.02
CA THR A 189 -5.25 -12.54 15.80
C THR A 189 -4.34 -13.35 16.71
N LEU A 190 -3.07 -12.97 16.84
CA LEU A 190 -2.11 -13.68 17.69
C LEU A 190 -2.49 -13.55 19.18
N SER A 191 -2.98 -12.39 19.59
CA SER A 191 -3.48 -12.13 20.95
C SER A 191 -4.67 -13.03 21.28
N LYS A 192 -5.69 -13.07 20.44
CA LYS A 192 -6.89 -13.92 20.59
C LYS A 192 -6.54 -15.41 20.55
N PHE A 193 -5.62 -15.81 19.68
CA PHE A 193 -5.14 -17.19 19.60
C PHE A 193 -4.55 -17.68 20.90
N LEU A 194 -3.71 -16.86 21.54
CA LEU A 194 -3.09 -17.23 22.82
C LEU A 194 -4.14 -17.48 23.91
N VAL A 195 -5.10 -16.55 24.06
CA VAL A 195 -6.19 -16.69 25.03
C VAL A 195 -7.05 -17.92 24.70
N ALA A 196 -7.37 -18.13 23.42
CA ALA A 196 -8.15 -19.29 22.99
C ALA A 196 -7.46 -20.62 23.34
N MET A 197 -6.15 -20.72 23.05
CA MET A 197 -5.36 -21.91 23.40
C MET A 197 -5.34 -22.17 24.91
N LEU A 198 -5.08 -21.13 25.70
CA LEU A 198 -5.08 -21.26 27.16
C LEU A 198 -6.48 -21.62 27.69
N THR A 199 -7.54 -21.02 27.15
CA THR A 199 -8.92 -21.31 27.54
C THR A 199 -9.30 -22.75 27.19
N LEU A 200 -8.97 -23.23 25.99
CA LEU A 200 -9.25 -24.61 25.58
C LEU A 200 -8.47 -25.62 26.44
N THR A 201 -7.18 -25.35 26.71
CA THR A 201 -6.35 -26.20 27.53
C THR A 201 -6.88 -26.25 28.97
N GLY A 202 -7.21 -25.08 29.55
CA GLY A 202 -7.80 -25.00 30.89
C GLY A 202 -9.15 -25.70 30.99
N THR A 203 -10.01 -25.49 30.03
CA THR A 203 -11.33 -26.17 29.93
C THR A 203 -11.16 -27.67 29.77
N ALA A 204 -10.25 -28.14 28.91
CA ALA A 204 -9.97 -29.55 28.71
C ALA A 204 -9.46 -30.21 30.03
N ALA A 205 -8.56 -29.55 30.74
CA ALA A 205 -8.06 -30.03 32.02
C ALA A 205 -9.18 -30.19 33.06
N ILE A 206 -10.08 -29.20 33.15
CA ILE A 206 -11.21 -29.26 34.09
C ILE A 206 -12.20 -30.37 33.68
N LEU A 207 -12.55 -30.46 32.40
CA LEU A 207 -13.44 -31.52 31.92
C LEU A 207 -12.87 -32.93 32.14
N MET A 208 -11.56 -33.12 31.92
CA MET A 208 -10.85 -34.38 32.20
C MET A 208 -10.88 -34.72 33.71
N TRP A 209 -10.73 -33.72 34.58
CA TRP A 209 -10.83 -33.89 36.03
C TRP A 209 -12.26 -34.23 36.49
N MET A 210 -13.28 -33.61 35.87
CA MET A 210 -14.69 -33.84 36.22
C MET A 210 -15.15 -35.23 35.78
N HIS A 211 -14.94 -35.57 34.49
CA HIS A 211 -15.34 -36.87 33.93
C HIS A 211 -14.60 -37.13 32.61
N TRP A 212 -13.53 -37.91 32.66
CA TRP A 212 -12.60 -38.12 31.56
C TRP A 212 -13.24 -38.71 30.29
N GLN A 213 -14.26 -39.59 30.41
CA GLN A 213 -14.94 -40.18 29.28
C GLN A 213 -15.76 -39.16 28.49
N LEU A 214 -16.51 -38.30 29.19
CA LEU A 214 -17.23 -37.18 28.55
C LEU A 214 -16.27 -36.13 27.97
N ALA A 215 -15.17 -35.84 28.67
CA ALA A 215 -14.15 -34.95 28.14
C ALA A 215 -13.54 -35.47 26.83
N LEU A 216 -13.22 -36.78 26.76
CA LEU A 216 -12.70 -37.41 25.59
C LEU A 216 -13.70 -37.34 24.42
N LEU A 217 -15.00 -37.59 24.69
CA LEU A 217 -16.06 -37.46 23.67
C LEU A 217 -16.11 -36.05 23.08
N ILE A 218 -16.04 -35.00 23.92
CA ILE A 218 -16.04 -33.60 23.47
C ILE A 218 -14.78 -33.29 22.65
N LEU A 219 -13.60 -33.69 23.16
CA LEU A 219 -12.31 -33.40 22.52
C LEU A 219 -12.16 -34.11 21.17
N LEU A 220 -12.74 -35.28 20.99
CA LEU A 220 -12.75 -36.02 19.72
C LEU A 220 -13.81 -35.49 18.75
N PHE A 221 -14.95 -35.00 19.24
CA PHE A 221 -16.03 -34.50 18.40
C PHE A 221 -15.72 -33.15 17.79
N ASN A 222 -15.08 -32.23 18.54
CA ASN A 222 -14.74 -30.91 18.02
C ASN A 222 -13.88 -30.92 16.73
N PRO A 223 -12.78 -31.68 16.63
CA PRO A 223 -12.01 -31.79 15.40
C PRO A 223 -12.82 -32.33 14.20
N LEU A 224 -13.78 -33.22 14.45
CA LEU A 224 -14.67 -33.75 13.41
C LEU A 224 -15.57 -32.67 12.83
N VAL A 225 -16.18 -31.83 13.69
CA VAL A 225 -17.00 -30.69 13.27
C VAL A 225 -16.15 -29.66 12.53
N VAL A 226 -14.95 -29.36 13.02
CA VAL A 226 -13.99 -28.46 12.37
C VAL A 226 -13.64 -28.98 10.98
N PHE A 227 -13.31 -30.26 10.84
CA PHE A 227 -12.98 -30.88 9.56
C PHE A 227 -14.16 -30.79 8.57
N ALA A 228 -15.38 -31.10 9.00
CA ALA A 228 -16.57 -30.98 8.17
C ALA A 228 -16.83 -29.52 7.73
N THR A 229 -16.70 -28.56 8.64
CA THR A 229 -16.86 -27.12 8.37
C THR A 229 -15.83 -26.63 7.35
N VAL A 230 -14.54 -26.97 7.53
CA VAL A 230 -13.46 -26.60 6.60
C VAL A 230 -13.70 -27.22 5.20
N LYS A 231 -14.17 -28.47 5.13
CA LYS A 231 -14.49 -29.12 3.86
C LYS A 231 -15.65 -28.44 3.12
N LEU A 232 -16.69 -28.02 3.85
CA LEU A 232 -17.80 -27.23 3.28
C LEU A 232 -17.32 -25.86 2.81
N GLY A 233 -16.49 -25.19 3.59
CA GLY A 233 -15.95 -23.86 3.26
C GLY A 233 -15.07 -23.83 2.01
N LYS A 234 -14.34 -24.90 1.69
CA LYS A 234 -13.51 -24.98 0.48
C LYS A 234 -14.29 -24.74 -0.82
N ARG A 235 -15.54 -25.19 -0.91
CA ARG A 235 -16.40 -24.98 -2.08
C ARG A 235 -16.80 -23.51 -2.26
N VAL A 236 -16.94 -22.78 -1.17
CA VAL A 236 -17.31 -21.36 -1.19
C VAL A 236 -16.14 -20.46 -1.55
N LYS A 237 -14.91 -20.88 -1.23
CA LYS A 237 -13.69 -20.12 -1.50
C LYS A 237 -13.52 -19.71 -2.96
N HIS A 238 -13.83 -20.61 -3.90
CA HIS A 238 -13.74 -20.32 -5.34
C HIS A 238 -14.74 -19.24 -5.77
N LEU A 239 -15.98 -19.29 -5.25
CA LEU A 239 -16.99 -18.28 -5.55
C LEU A 239 -16.62 -16.91 -5.00
N LYS A 240 -16.02 -16.87 -3.80
CA LYS A 240 -15.51 -15.62 -3.22
C LYS A 240 -14.37 -15.02 -4.03
N LYS A 241 -13.52 -15.85 -4.63
CA LYS A 241 -12.49 -15.39 -5.57
C LYS A 241 -13.13 -14.75 -6.80
N LEU A 242 -14.12 -15.38 -7.43
CA LEU A 242 -14.82 -14.82 -8.60
C LEU A 242 -15.51 -13.48 -8.28
N GLU A 243 -16.13 -13.36 -7.10
CA GLU A 243 -16.71 -12.10 -6.60
C GLU A 243 -15.64 -11.02 -6.47
N ASN A 244 -14.50 -11.32 -5.87
CA ASN A 244 -13.40 -10.38 -5.71
C ASN A 244 -12.82 -9.95 -7.06
N ASP A 245 -12.63 -10.89 -7.99
CA ASP A 245 -12.11 -10.62 -9.33
C ASP A 245 -13.08 -9.74 -10.13
N SER A 246 -14.40 -9.98 -10.04
CA SER A 246 -15.41 -9.12 -10.68
C SER A 246 -15.46 -7.73 -10.07
N THR A 247 -15.33 -7.62 -8.73
CA THR A 247 -15.27 -6.34 -8.02
C THR A 247 -14.02 -5.55 -8.43
N SER A 248 -12.88 -6.21 -8.58
CA SER A 248 -11.63 -5.58 -9.04
C SER A 248 -11.79 -5.01 -10.46
N ARG A 249 -12.35 -5.81 -11.39
CA ARG A 249 -12.63 -5.35 -12.77
C ARG A 249 -13.60 -4.17 -12.81
N PHE A 250 -14.64 -4.18 -11.97
CA PHE A 250 -15.56 -3.06 -11.86
C PHE A 250 -14.86 -1.81 -11.33
N THR A 251 -14.07 -1.92 -10.27
CA THR A 251 -13.33 -0.80 -9.68
C THR A 251 -12.34 -0.19 -10.68
N GLN A 252 -11.63 -1.03 -11.42
CA GLN A 252 -10.72 -0.56 -12.47
C GLN A 252 -11.48 0.22 -13.55
N ALA A 253 -12.55 -0.36 -14.12
CA ALA A 253 -13.36 0.31 -15.14
C ALA A 253 -13.99 1.61 -14.63
N LEU A 254 -14.40 1.65 -13.35
CA LEU A 254 -14.93 2.86 -12.70
C LEU A 254 -13.86 3.95 -12.63
N THR A 255 -12.65 3.61 -12.18
CA THR A 255 -11.53 4.56 -12.09
C THR A 255 -11.19 5.13 -13.47
N GLU A 256 -11.01 4.27 -14.49
CA GLU A 256 -10.75 4.69 -15.87
C GLU A 256 -11.85 5.62 -16.42
N THR A 257 -13.12 5.29 -16.14
CA THR A 257 -14.26 6.12 -16.58
C THR A 257 -14.28 7.49 -15.88
N LEU A 258 -13.96 7.52 -14.58
CA LEU A 258 -13.91 8.77 -13.81
C LEU A 258 -12.73 9.66 -14.22
N ASP A 259 -11.58 9.07 -14.48
CA ASP A 259 -10.40 9.79 -14.94
C ASP A 259 -10.64 10.42 -16.34
N ALA A 260 -11.34 9.71 -17.22
CA ALA A 260 -11.70 10.18 -18.55
C ALA A 260 -13.06 10.92 -18.61
N ILE A 261 -13.65 11.33 -17.49
CA ILE A 261 -15.03 11.85 -17.46
C ILE A 261 -15.22 13.12 -18.31
N GLN A 262 -14.19 13.95 -18.42
CA GLN A 262 -14.24 15.17 -19.24
C GLN A 262 -14.32 14.83 -20.73
N GLU A 263 -13.49 13.91 -21.22
CA GLU A 263 -13.49 13.43 -22.60
C GLU A 263 -14.81 12.73 -22.95
N ILE A 264 -15.29 11.89 -22.03
CA ILE A 264 -16.57 11.19 -22.18
C ILE A 264 -17.72 12.18 -22.33
N ARG A 265 -17.71 13.26 -21.52
CA ARG A 265 -18.71 14.33 -21.59
C ARG A 265 -18.56 15.17 -22.86
N ALA A 266 -17.34 15.57 -23.20
CA ALA A 266 -17.06 16.34 -24.41
C ALA A 266 -17.48 15.60 -25.68
N SER A 267 -17.33 14.27 -25.69
CA SER A 267 -17.72 13.40 -26.80
C SER A 267 -19.20 12.98 -26.77
N ASN A 268 -19.99 13.40 -25.75
CA ASN A 268 -21.39 13.01 -25.55
C ASN A 268 -21.60 11.48 -25.51
N ARG A 269 -20.69 10.74 -24.86
CA ARG A 269 -20.69 9.27 -24.80
C ARG A 269 -20.98 8.70 -23.41
N GLN A 270 -21.53 9.49 -22.49
CA GLN A 270 -21.84 9.08 -21.11
C GLN A 270 -22.73 7.83 -21.07
N GLY A 271 -23.76 7.77 -21.95
CA GLY A 271 -24.68 6.63 -22.00
C GLY A 271 -23.97 5.30 -22.29
N TYR A 272 -22.98 5.30 -23.17
CA TYR A 272 -22.20 4.11 -23.50
C TYR A 272 -21.31 3.66 -22.33
N PHE A 273 -20.45 4.55 -21.81
CA PHE A 273 -19.50 4.20 -20.75
C PHE A 273 -20.18 3.88 -19.41
N LEU A 274 -21.20 4.66 -19.01
CA LEU A 274 -21.98 4.36 -17.81
C LEU A 274 -22.82 3.07 -17.98
N GLY A 275 -23.29 2.78 -19.20
CA GLY A 275 -23.92 1.51 -19.53
C GLY A 275 -22.98 0.33 -19.36
N LEU A 276 -21.72 0.45 -19.80
CA LEU A 276 -20.69 -0.58 -19.60
C LEU A 276 -20.40 -0.80 -18.09
N LEU A 277 -20.30 0.27 -17.30
CA LEU A 277 -20.19 0.16 -15.85
C LEU A 277 -21.40 -0.55 -15.24
N GLY A 278 -22.62 -0.26 -15.73
CA GLY A 278 -23.84 -0.96 -15.31
C GLY A 278 -23.80 -2.46 -15.58
N LEU A 279 -23.22 -2.89 -16.72
CA LEU A 279 -22.99 -4.32 -17.01
C LEU A 279 -21.99 -4.95 -16.03
N ARG A 280 -20.87 -4.28 -15.74
CA ARG A 280 -19.90 -4.76 -14.75
C ARG A 280 -20.49 -4.82 -13.34
N ALA A 281 -21.31 -3.84 -12.96
CA ALA A 281 -22.02 -3.86 -11.68
C ALA A 281 -23.00 -5.04 -11.57
N ARG A 282 -23.67 -5.43 -12.67
CA ARG A 282 -24.51 -6.64 -12.72
C ARG A 282 -23.68 -7.91 -12.53
N GLU A 283 -22.51 -8.00 -13.18
CA GLU A 283 -21.58 -9.13 -13.00
C GLU A 283 -21.15 -9.26 -11.52
N VAL A 284 -20.79 -8.16 -10.87
CA VAL A 284 -20.49 -8.15 -9.42
C VAL A 284 -21.68 -8.64 -8.61
N ARG A 285 -22.89 -8.12 -8.88
CA ARG A 285 -24.11 -8.56 -8.18
C ARG A 285 -24.32 -10.07 -8.31
N ASP A 286 -24.19 -10.63 -9.51
CA ASP A 286 -24.51 -12.03 -9.76
C ASP A 286 -23.51 -12.96 -9.05
N TYR A 287 -22.21 -12.63 -9.08
CA TYR A 287 -21.20 -13.36 -8.30
C TYR A 287 -21.39 -13.15 -6.79
N ALA A 288 -21.68 -11.94 -6.33
CA ALA A 288 -21.91 -11.65 -4.93
C ALA A 288 -23.12 -12.41 -4.38
N VAL A 289 -24.26 -12.41 -5.09
CA VAL A 289 -25.45 -13.19 -4.71
C VAL A 289 -25.11 -14.68 -4.64
N SER A 290 -24.43 -15.22 -5.66
CA SER A 290 -24.07 -16.64 -5.68
C SER A 290 -23.09 -17.01 -4.54
N SER A 291 -22.11 -16.16 -4.26
CA SER A 291 -21.14 -16.31 -3.18
C SER A 291 -21.83 -16.23 -1.81
N GLN A 292 -22.67 -15.21 -1.62
CA GLN A 292 -23.33 -14.91 -0.33
C GLN A 292 -24.26 -16.03 0.11
N TRP A 293 -25.23 -16.44 -0.73
CA TRP A 293 -26.20 -17.46 -0.30
C TRP A 293 -25.57 -18.83 -0.10
N LYS A 294 -24.55 -19.20 -0.93
CA LYS A 294 -23.85 -20.48 -0.76
C LYS A 294 -22.94 -20.45 0.48
N SER A 295 -22.35 -19.29 0.80
CA SER A 295 -21.61 -19.10 2.05
C SER A 295 -22.53 -19.23 3.26
N ASP A 296 -23.71 -18.58 3.23
CA ASP A 296 -24.72 -18.63 4.28
C ASP A 296 -25.26 -20.06 4.44
N ALA A 297 -25.60 -20.74 3.34
CA ALA A 297 -26.03 -22.14 3.38
C ALA A 297 -24.96 -23.07 3.96
N SER A 298 -23.69 -22.87 3.59
CA SER A 298 -22.58 -23.64 4.17
C SER A 298 -22.42 -23.37 5.66
N GLY A 299 -22.54 -22.10 6.08
CA GLY A 299 -22.52 -21.72 7.50
C GLY A 299 -23.66 -22.35 8.30
N ARG A 300 -24.88 -22.30 7.78
CA ARG A 300 -26.07 -22.95 8.41
C ARG A 300 -25.94 -24.45 8.49
N ALA A 301 -25.43 -25.11 7.41
CA ALA A 301 -25.16 -26.56 7.42
C ALA A 301 -24.10 -26.93 8.46
N SER A 302 -23.05 -26.13 8.59
CA SER A 302 -22.03 -26.32 9.64
C SER A 302 -22.62 -26.12 11.05
N GLY A 303 -23.48 -25.10 11.22
CA GLY A 303 -24.20 -24.86 12.48
C GLY A 303 -25.11 -26.02 12.87
N LEU A 304 -25.84 -26.61 11.91
CA LEU A 304 -26.65 -27.82 12.15
C LEU A 304 -25.80 -29.02 12.58
N LEU A 305 -24.68 -29.28 11.90
CA LEU A 305 -23.75 -30.36 12.30
C LEU A 305 -23.26 -30.16 13.74
N PHE A 306 -22.94 -28.92 14.08
CA PHE A 306 -22.53 -28.58 15.44
C PHE A 306 -23.65 -28.82 16.46
N GLN A 307 -24.91 -28.39 16.15
CA GLN A 307 -26.07 -28.61 17.01
C GLN A 307 -26.37 -30.09 17.20
N PHE A 308 -26.32 -30.90 16.14
CA PHE A 308 -26.46 -32.37 16.28
C PHE A 308 -25.42 -32.96 17.21
N GLY A 309 -24.18 -32.45 17.12
CA GLY A 309 -23.14 -32.87 18.05
C GLY A 309 -23.45 -32.52 19.50
N ILE A 310 -23.95 -31.33 19.74
CA ILE A 310 -24.40 -30.93 21.09
C ILE A 310 -25.54 -31.82 21.58
N ASP A 311 -26.53 -32.15 20.75
CA ASP A 311 -27.66 -32.99 21.15
C ASP A 311 -27.25 -34.43 21.42
N ILE A 312 -26.36 -35.00 20.59
CA ILE A 312 -25.76 -36.34 20.83
C ILE A 312 -24.99 -36.34 22.15
N PHE A 313 -24.17 -35.29 22.36
CA PHE A 313 -23.41 -35.14 23.60
C PHE A 313 -24.33 -34.98 24.82
N ARG A 314 -25.40 -34.19 24.71
CA ARG A 314 -26.41 -34.03 25.76
C ARG A 314 -27.05 -35.35 26.14
N ALA A 315 -27.43 -36.17 25.14
CA ALA A 315 -27.95 -37.48 25.37
C ALA A 315 -26.93 -38.41 26.06
N ALA A 316 -25.68 -38.40 25.61
CA ALA A 316 -24.60 -39.16 26.22
C ALA A 316 -24.34 -38.73 27.68
N ALA A 317 -24.33 -37.42 27.99
CA ALA A 317 -24.16 -36.90 29.32
C ALA A 317 -25.34 -37.28 30.26
N MET A 318 -26.59 -37.25 29.73
CA MET A 318 -27.76 -37.70 30.51
C MET A 318 -27.67 -39.20 30.83
N LEU A 319 -27.27 -40.04 29.84
CA LEU A 319 -27.03 -41.46 30.06
C LEU A 319 -25.91 -41.70 31.11
N THR A 320 -24.87 -40.87 31.06
CA THR A 320 -23.77 -40.97 32.03
C THR A 320 -24.27 -40.65 33.46
N VAL A 321 -25.13 -39.65 33.65
CA VAL A 321 -25.76 -39.38 34.95
C VAL A 321 -26.61 -40.56 35.44
N LEU A 322 -27.29 -41.24 34.51
CA LEU A 322 -28.15 -42.40 34.83
C LEU A 322 -27.34 -43.64 35.24
N PHE A 323 -26.17 -43.87 34.63
CA PHE A 323 -25.36 -45.07 34.77
C PHE A 323 -24.03 -44.89 35.53
N SER A 324 -23.77 -43.69 36.04
CA SER A 324 -22.54 -43.37 36.84
C SER A 324 -22.83 -42.42 37.98
N ASP A 325 -21.83 -42.13 38.80
CA ASP A 325 -21.92 -41.19 39.94
C ASP A 325 -21.86 -39.71 39.54
N LEU A 326 -22.05 -39.37 38.26
CA LEU A 326 -22.03 -37.99 37.81
C LEU A 326 -23.26 -37.24 38.32
N SER A 327 -23.06 -36.15 39.05
CA SER A 327 -24.17 -35.33 39.56
C SER A 327 -24.84 -34.49 38.47
N ILE A 328 -26.09 -34.03 38.75
CA ILE A 328 -26.82 -33.14 37.86
C ILE A 328 -26.09 -31.80 37.70
N GLY A 329 -25.50 -31.28 38.79
CA GLY A 329 -24.70 -30.06 38.73
C GLY A 329 -23.46 -30.17 37.84
N HIS A 330 -22.75 -31.30 37.93
CA HIS A 330 -21.62 -31.56 37.04
C HIS A 330 -22.05 -31.68 35.57
N MET A 331 -23.18 -32.32 35.29
CA MET A 331 -23.75 -32.38 33.92
C MET A 331 -24.03 -30.98 33.37
N LEU A 332 -24.64 -30.08 34.16
CA LEU A 332 -24.92 -28.70 33.76
C LEU A 332 -23.65 -27.88 33.54
N ALA A 333 -22.61 -28.09 34.34
CA ALA A 333 -21.31 -27.48 34.14
C ALA A 333 -20.67 -27.92 32.80
N VAL A 334 -20.72 -29.21 32.49
CA VAL A 334 -20.23 -29.77 31.25
C VAL A 334 -20.95 -29.13 30.03
N PHE A 335 -22.28 -28.93 30.09
CA PHE A 335 -23.02 -28.21 29.06
C PHE A 335 -22.58 -26.76 28.93
N SER A 336 -22.33 -26.09 30.05
CA SER A 336 -21.84 -24.71 30.04
C SER A 336 -20.44 -24.62 29.43
N TYR A 337 -19.56 -25.57 29.65
CA TYR A 337 -18.26 -25.63 29.01
C TYR A 337 -18.34 -25.86 27.50
N LEU A 338 -19.30 -26.63 26.99
CA LEU A 338 -19.53 -26.76 25.55
C LEU A 338 -19.76 -25.41 24.91
N TRP A 339 -20.69 -24.62 25.47
CA TRP A 339 -20.99 -23.28 24.99
C TRP A 339 -19.78 -22.34 25.13
N PHE A 340 -19.06 -22.46 26.23
CA PHE A 340 -17.88 -21.64 26.50
C PHE A 340 -16.73 -21.89 25.50
N MET A 341 -16.61 -23.11 24.97
CA MET A 341 -15.56 -23.49 24.03
C MET A 341 -15.82 -23.01 22.59
N ILE A 342 -17.04 -22.61 22.21
CA ILE A 342 -17.38 -22.21 20.83
C ILE A 342 -16.51 -21.05 20.36
N GLY A 343 -16.45 -19.99 21.14
CA GLY A 343 -15.66 -18.80 20.79
C GLY A 343 -14.16 -19.08 20.60
N PRO A 344 -13.48 -19.73 21.56
CA PRO A 344 -12.08 -20.17 21.39
C PRO A 344 -11.84 -21.04 20.16
N VAL A 345 -12.71 -22.00 19.85
CA VAL A 345 -12.58 -22.85 18.66
C VAL A 345 -12.69 -22.00 17.38
N GLU A 346 -13.66 -21.10 17.32
CA GLU A 346 -13.82 -20.17 16.19
C GLU A 346 -12.58 -19.28 15.99
N GLN A 347 -11.96 -18.81 17.07
CA GLN A 347 -10.71 -18.04 17.01
C GLN A 347 -9.55 -18.85 16.44
N LEU A 348 -9.45 -20.15 16.76
CA LEU A 348 -8.45 -21.02 16.16
C LEU A 348 -8.65 -21.21 14.65
N LEU A 349 -9.89 -21.33 14.19
CA LEU A 349 -10.21 -21.43 12.76
C LEU A 349 -9.84 -20.14 12.03
N ASN A 350 -10.14 -18.99 12.62
CA ASN A 350 -9.84 -17.69 12.05
C ASN A 350 -8.32 -17.41 11.96
N LEU A 351 -7.50 -18.00 12.83
CA LEU A 351 -6.04 -17.88 12.79
C LEU A 351 -5.48 -18.31 11.43
N GLN A 352 -5.95 -19.43 10.89
CA GLN A 352 -5.46 -19.95 9.61
C GLN A 352 -5.71 -18.95 8.46
N TYR A 353 -6.90 -18.37 8.40
CA TYR A 353 -7.23 -17.36 7.38
C TYR A 353 -6.39 -16.10 7.53
N ALA A 354 -6.25 -15.61 8.75
CA ALA A 354 -5.46 -14.43 9.04
C ALA A 354 -3.96 -14.64 8.74
N TYR A 355 -3.43 -15.85 9.02
CA TYR A 355 -2.05 -16.23 8.69
C TYR A 355 -1.79 -16.20 7.18
N TYR A 356 -2.68 -16.79 6.38
CA TYR A 356 -2.53 -16.77 4.91
C TYR A 356 -2.72 -15.37 4.33
N ALA A 357 -3.64 -14.57 4.88
CA ALA A 357 -3.83 -13.19 4.44
C ALA A 357 -2.59 -12.34 4.73
N ALA A 358 -2.03 -12.44 5.94
CA ALA A 358 -0.80 -11.75 6.31
C ALA A 358 0.42 -12.24 5.50
N GLY A 359 0.49 -13.55 5.20
CA GLY A 359 1.52 -14.12 4.31
C GLY A 359 1.45 -13.52 2.90
N GLY A 360 0.24 -13.40 2.33
CA GLY A 360 0.04 -12.73 1.04
C GLY A 360 0.43 -11.26 1.05
N ALA A 361 0.08 -10.53 2.12
CA ALA A 361 0.50 -9.14 2.32
C ALA A 361 2.03 -9.01 2.40
N LEU A 362 2.70 -9.89 3.15
CA LEU A 362 4.16 -9.92 3.23
C LEU A 362 4.82 -10.20 1.88
N THR A 363 4.23 -11.06 1.06
CA THR A 363 4.75 -11.34 -0.30
C THR A 363 4.72 -10.07 -1.13
N ARG A 364 3.61 -9.32 -1.17
CA ARG A 364 3.50 -8.05 -1.91
C ARG A 364 4.42 -6.96 -1.35
N ILE A 365 4.56 -6.87 -0.03
CA ILE A 365 5.54 -5.97 0.61
C ILE A 365 6.97 -6.33 0.16
N ASN A 366 7.29 -7.61 0.07
CA ASN A 366 8.60 -8.08 -0.41
C ASN A 366 8.82 -7.79 -1.90
N GLU A 367 7.80 -7.79 -2.73
CA GLU A 367 7.89 -7.35 -4.13
C GLU A 367 8.35 -5.89 -4.22
N LEU A 368 7.82 -5.00 -3.37
CA LEU A 368 8.29 -3.61 -3.28
C LEU A 368 9.74 -3.53 -2.76
N LEU A 369 10.10 -4.31 -1.74
CA LEU A 369 11.46 -4.36 -1.21
C LEU A 369 12.48 -4.94 -2.22
N ALA A 370 12.04 -5.80 -3.12
CA ALA A 370 12.87 -6.45 -4.12
C ALA A 370 13.13 -5.58 -5.37
N ARG A 371 12.44 -4.45 -5.54
CA ARG A 371 12.61 -3.57 -6.71
C ARG A 371 14.05 -3.06 -6.85
N ALA A 372 14.47 -2.73 -8.08
CA ALA A 372 15.82 -2.28 -8.34
C ALA A 372 16.09 -0.90 -7.72
N ASP A 373 17.28 -0.75 -7.14
CA ASP A 373 17.75 0.53 -6.63
C ASP A 373 18.21 1.42 -7.78
N GLU A 374 18.09 2.72 -7.57
CA GLU A 374 18.83 3.70 -8.37
C GLU A 374 20.33 3.49 -8.17
N PRO A 375 21.13 3.58 -9.25
CA PRO A 375 22.58 3.41 -9.13
C PRO A 375 23.17 4.39 -8.11
N GLN A 376 23.95 3.87 -7.17
CA GLN A 376 24.68 4.69 -6.20
C GLN A 376 26.11 4.90 -6.70
N TYR A 377 26.46 6.15 -7.02
CA TYR A 377 27.79 6.51 -7.47
C TYR A 377 28.58 7.21 -6.37
N PRO A 378 29.88 6.97 -6.24
CA PRO A 378 30.67 7.37 -5.06
C PRO A 378 31.01 8.87 -4.97
N GLY A 379 30.61 9.73 -5.90
CA GLY A 379 30.82 11.18 -5.82
C GLY A 379 32.30 11.57 -5.62
N LYS A 380 33.21 11.12 -6.49
CA LYS A 380 34.65 11.34 -6.36
C LYS A 380 35.09 12.73 -6.77
N THR A 381 34.36 13.37 -7.69
CA THR A 381 34.70 14.67 -8.27
C THR A 381 33.49 15.60 -8.27
N ASN A 382 33.70 16.89 -8.07
CA ASN A 382 32.64 17.87 -8.21
C ASN A 382 33.11 18.99 -9.16
N PRO A 383 32.77 18.91 -10.45
CA PRO A 383 33.19 19.89 -11.46
C PRO A 383 32.48 21.25 -11.32
N PHE A 384 31.44 21.35 -10.50
CA PHE A 384 30.66 22.57 -10.33
C PHE A 384 31.26 23.53 -9.31
N VAL A 385 32.15 23.07 -8.43
CA VAL A 385 32.78 23.90 -7.40
C VAL A 385 33.73 24.92 -8.04
N GLY A 386 33.60 26.19 -7.65
CA GLY A 386 34.43 27.29 -8.13
C GLY A 386 34.21 27.70 -9.59
N ARG A 387 33.22 27.13 -10.27
CA ARG A 387 32.85 27.48 -11.65
C ARG A 387 31.45 28.05 -11.70
N GLN A 388 31.25 29.07 -12.55
CA GLN A 388 29.90 29.61 -12.78
C GLN A 388 29.09 28.69 -13.71
N THR A 389 29.76 27.97 -14.59
CA THR A 389 29.15 27.09 -15.59
C THR A 389 30.09 25.96 -16.00
N VAL A 390 29.55 24.89 -16.58
CA VAL A 390 30.29 23.72 -17.03
C VAL A 390 29.80 23.26 -18.40
N SER A 391 30.67 22.54 -19.16
CA SER A 391 30.26 21.88 -20.40
C SER A 391 29.38 20.66 -20.13
N ILE A 392 28.60 20.26 -21.14
CA ILE A 392 27.91 18.98 -21.20
C ILE A 392 28.46 18.23 -22.41
N ASP A 393 29.04 17.03 -22.18
CA ASP A 393 29.54 16.16 -23.22
C ASP A 393 28.87 14.78 -23.13
N VAL A 394 28.26 14.36 -24.21
CA VAL A 394 27.59 13.05 -24.36
C VAL A 394 28.27 12.32 -25.51
N ARG A 395 28.69 11.06 -25.30
CA ARG A 395 29.33 10.26 -26.32
C ARG A 395 28.76 8.87 -26.43
N GLY A 396 28.33 8.49 -27.64
CA GLY A 396 27.81 7.17 -27.98
C GLY A 396 26.59 6.76 -27.13
N LEU A 397 25.76 7.70 -26.70
CA LEU A 397 24.66 7.46 -25.79
C LEU A 397 23.52 6.69 -26.47
N SER A 398 23.23 5.49 -25.97
CA SER A 398 22.11 4.69 -26.45
C SER A 398 21.20 4.30 -25.30
N PHE A 399 19.89 4.40 -25.54
CA PHE A 399 18.85 4.11 -24.54
C PHE A 399 17.54 3.70 -25.19
N GLY A 400 16.78 2.84 -24.51
CA GLY A 400 15.39 2.49 -24.82
C GLY A 400 14.68 2.00 -23.57
N TYR A 401 13.40 2.33 -23.46
CA TYR A 401 12.56 1.88 -22.33
C TYR A 401 12.32 0.36 -22.35
N ASN A 402 12.17 -0.19 -23.57
CA ASN A 402 12.03 -1.62 -23.86
C ASN A 402 13.13 -2.01 -24.87
N ASP A 403 12.95 -3.07 -25.64
CA ASP A 403 13.94 -3.53 -26.63
C ASP A 403 14.21 -2.53 -27.76
N GLU A 404 13.29 -1.63 -28.06
CA GLU A 404 13.47 -0.59 -29.07
C GLU A 404 14.32 0.57 -28.53
N LEU A 405 15.29 1.02 -29.32
CA LEU A 405 16.12 2.18 -29.01
C LEU A 405 15.35 3.47 -29.27
N VAL A 406 15.34 4.36 -28.28
CA VAL A 406 14.82 5.73 -28.37
C VAL A 406 15.95 6.72 -28.68
N LEU A 407 17.14 6.46 -28.17
CA LEU A 407 18.38 7.16 -28.52
C LEU A 407 19.38 6.11 -29.01
N ASP A 408 20.06 6.41 -30.14
CA ASP A 408 20.96 5.50 -30.79
C ASP A 408 22.31 6.18 -31.11
N GLN A 409 23.35 5.84 -30.35
CA GLN A 409 24.71 6.35 -30.47
C GLN A 409 24.77 7.89 -30.55
N LEU A 410 24.02 8.58 -29.70
CA LEU A 410 23.94 10.03 -29.68
C LEU A 410 25.26 10.64 -29.17
N ASP A 411 25.84 11.53 -29.98
CA ASP A 411 26.97 12.39 -29.62
C ASP A 411 26.51 13.85 -29.54
N LEU A 412 26.83 14.52 -28.44
CA LEU A 412 26.46 15.90 -28.16
C LEU A 412 27.53 16.59 -27.33
N SER A 413 27.94 17.80 -27.72
CA SER A 413 28.82 18.66 -26.92
C SER A 413 28.23 20.04 -26.83
N ILE A 414 28.11 20.57 -25.58
CA ILE A 414 27.64 21.92 -25.27
C ILE A 414 28.73 22.63 -24.49
N ASN A 415 29.18 23.78 -24.99
CA ASN A 415 30.23 24.55 -24.35
C ASN A 415 29.73 25.22 -23.05
N PRO A 416 30.65 25.56 -22.11
CA PRO A 416 30.29 26.30 -20.93
C PRO A 416 29.63 27.66 -21.27
N GLY A 417 28.42 27.90 -20.74
CA GLY A 417 27.66 29.13 -20.96
C GLY A 417 26.89 29.19 -22.29
N GLU A 418 26.99 28.18 -23.15
CA GLU A 418 26.26 28.07 -24.41
C GLU A 418 24.78 27.78 -24.16
N LYS A 419 23.89 28.42 -24.93
CA LYS A 419 22.46 28.14 -24.97
C LYS A 419 22.14 27.31 -26.22
N VAL A 420 21.75 26.08 -26.03
CA VAL A 420 21.46 25.15 -27.14
C VAL A 420 19.98 24.82 -27.14
N ALA A 421 19.31 24.98 -28.28
CA ALA A 421 17.95 24.52 -28.49
C ALA A 421 17.94 23.13 -29.11
N ILE A 422 17.12 22.24 -28.60
CA ILE A 422 16.80 20.94 -29.19
C ILE A 422 15.41 21.00 -29.80
N VAL A 423 15.31 20.69 -31.07
CA VAL A 423 14.05 20.64 -31.83
C VAL A 423 13.91 19.28 -32.53
N GLY A 424 12.74 18.97 -33.05
CA GLY A 424 12.47 17.72 -33.76
C GLY A 424 11.06 17.19 -33.50
N ALA A 425 10.70 16.13 -34.23
CA ALA A 425 9.38 15.51 -34.10
C ALA A 425 9.07 15.03 -32.65
N SER A 426 7.79 14.96 -32.29
CA SER A 426 7.35 14.35 -31.04
C SER A 426 7.77 12.87 -31.02
N GLY A 427 8.25 12.38 -29.88
CA GLY A 427 8.78 11.01 -29.76
C GLY A 427 10.24 10.84 -30.20
N GLY A 428 10.93 11.88 -30.71
CA GLY A 428 12.34 11.81 -31.16
C GLY A 428 13.40 11.63 -30.05
N GLY A 429 13.02 11.40 -28.79
CA GLY A 429 13.97 11.14 -27.69
C GLY A 429 14.44 12.37 -26.92
N LYS A 430 13.91 13.58 -27.21
CA LYS A 430 14.34 14.83 -26.55
C LYS A 430 14.18 14.83 -25.04
N SER A 431 12.99 14.52 -24.53
CA SER A 431 12.74 14.43 -23.07
C SER A 431 13.45 13.23 -22.45
N THR A 432 13.67 12.16 -23.20
CA THR A 432 14.49 11.01 -22.76
C THR A 432 15.93 11.43 -22.51
N LEU A 433 16.51 12.28 -23.39
CA LEU A 433 17.85 12.83 -23.16
C LEU A 433 17.90 13.62 -21.84
N VAL A 434 16.89 14.45 -21.54
CA VAL A 434 16.83 15.20 -20.28
C VAL A 434 16.81 14.26 -19.07
N GLN A 435 16.02 13.20 -19.12
CA GLN A 435 15.95 12.21 -18.05
C GLN A 435 17.28 11.48 -17.83
N LEU A 436 18.03 11.20 -18.90
CA LEU A 436 19.37 10.61 -18.84
C LEU A 436 20.42 11.59 -18.30
N LEU A 437 20.37 12.87 -18.69
CA LEU A 437 21.24 13.91 -18.16
C LEU A 437 21.09 14.09 -16.65
N LEU A 438 19.88 13.92 -16.12
CA LEU A 438 19.59 13.94 -14.68
C LEU A 438 19.87 12.61 -13.97
N GLY A 439 20.25 11.57 -14.73
CA GLY A 439 20.44 10.22 -14.19
C GLY A 439 19.16 9.59 -13.63
N LEU A 440 17.97 10.01 -14.09
CA LEU A 440 16.70 9.38 -13.74
C LEU A 440 16.54 7.99 -14.34
N TYR A 441 17.21 7.78 -15.49
CA TYR A 441 17.37 6.49 -16.14
C TYR A 441 18.85 6.20 -16.38
N THR A 442 19.20 4.92 -16.47
CA THR A 442 20.56 4.47 -16.79
C THR A 442 20.67 4.17 -18.27
N ALA A 443 21.66 4.77 -18.94
CA ALA A 443 21.94 4.50 -20.35
C ALA A 443 22.35 3.03 -20.55
N ARG A 444 22.01 2.45 -21.71
CA ARG A 444 22.49 1.12 -22.14
C ARG A 444 23.97 1.14 -22.51
N SER A 445 24.39 2.20 -23.18
CA SER A 445 25.78 2.44 -23.56
C SER A 445 26.07 3.94 -23.65
N GLY A 446 27.35 4.30 -23.74
CA GLY A 446 27.78 5.68 -23.82
C GLY A 446 28.10 6.31 -22.46
N VAL A 447 28.53 7.57 -22.48
CA VAL A 447 28.96 8.32 -21.30
C VAL A 447 28.44 9.75 -21.35
N ILE A 448 27.90 10.22 -20.23
CA ILE A 448 27.51 11.61 -20.01
C ILE A 448 28.54 12.24 -19.08
N ARG A 449 29.05 13.43 -19.44
CA ARG A 449 30.04 14.19 -18.67
C ARG A 449 29.59 15.62 -18.45
N PHE A 450 29.90 16.14 -17.27
CA PHE A 450 29.75 17.56 -16.93
C PHE A 450 31.11 18.09 -16.53
N GLY A 451 31.56 19.17 -17.24
CA GLY A 451 32.86 19.77 -16.98
C GLY A 451 34.05 18.79 -17.11
N GLY A 452 33.94 17.76 -17.97
CA GLY A 452 34.92 16.73 -18.22
C GLY A 452 34.83 15.48 -17.33
N SER A 453 34.10 15.52 -16.20
CA SER A 453 33.87 14.37 -15.29
C SER A 453 32.60 13.62 -15.67
N SER A 454 32.63 12.28 -15.61
CA SER A 454 31.47 11.45 -15.89
C SER A 454 30.42 11.54 -14.77
N LEU A 455 29.15 11.30 -15.11
CA LEU A 455 28.05 11.26 -14.16
C LEU A 455 28.31 10.26 -13.03
N GLN A 456 28.98 9.12 -13.32
CA GLN A 456 29.38 8.12 -12.34
C GLN A 456 30.47 8.62 -11.38
N GLU A 457 31.37 9.50 -11.84
CA GLU A 457 32.40 10.10 -10.99
C GLU A 457 31.87 11.22 -10.12
N ILE A 458 30.85 11.96 -10.60
CA ILE A 458 30.26 13.11 -9.90
C ILE A 458 29.26 12.64 -8.82
N GLY A 459 28.46 11.64 -9.11
CA GLY A 459 27.33 11.20 -8.27
C GLY A 459 26.03 11.94 -8.60
N LEU A 460 24.90 11.21 -8.53
CA LEU A 460 23.59 11.74 -8.95
C LEU A 460 23.12 12.91 -8.11
N ASP A 461 23.35 12.88 -6.79
CA ASP A 461 22.94 13.94 -5.88
C ASP A 461 23.62 15.26 -6.25
N THR A 462 24.95 15.25 -6.47
CA THR A 462 25.72 16.43 -6.88
C THR A 462 25.27 16.97 -8.23
N VAL A 463 24.95 16.08 -9.20
CA VAL A 463 24.40 16.52 -10.50
C VAL A 463 23.06 17.20 -10.31
N ARG A 464 22.14 16.61 -9.57
CA ARG A 464 20.76 17.14 -9.35
C ARG A 464 20.72 18.42 -8.51
N GLU A 465 21.73 18.68 -7.70
CA GLU A 465 21.89 19.95 -6.97
C GLU A 465 22.34 21.09 -7.89
N ASN A 466 23.08 20.79 -8.96
CA ASN A 466 23.69 21.79 -9.84
C ASN A 466 23.04 21.89 -11.23
N VAL A 467 22.22 20.92 -11.60
CA VAL A 467 21.47 20.86 -12.87
C VAL A 467 19.98 20.97 -12.56
N ALA A 468 19.37 22.10 -12.85
CA ALA A 468 17.92 22.27 -12.65
C ALA A 468 17.15 22.05 -13.94
N VAL A 469 15.99 21.41 -13.82
CA VAL A 469 15.05 21.18 -14.93
C VAL A 469 13.69 21.81 -14.64
N VAL A 470 13.12 22.45 -15.65
CA VAL A 470 11.71 22.83 -15.68
C VAL A 470 11.00 21.86 -16.63
N LEU A 471 10.21 20.98 -16.09
CA LEU A 471 9.48 19.97 -16.86
C LEU A 471 8.25 20.55 -17.56
N GLN A 472 7.80 19.93 -18.63
CA GLN A 472 6.62 20.31 -19.39
C GLN A 472 5.35 20.41 -18.52
N HIS A 473 5.14 19.47 -17.61
CA HIS A 473 4.01 19.41 -16.68
C HIS A 473 4.48 19.42 -15.21
N PRO A 474 4.83 20.59 -14.65
CA PRO A 474 5.34 20.64 -13.29
C PRO A 474 4.25 20.34 -12.26
N ALA A 475 4.58 19.46 -11.31
CA ALA A 475 3.70 19.12 -10.20
C ALA A 475 3.78 20.19 -9.09
N LEU A 476 2.63 20.44 -8.46
CA LEU A 476 2.52 21.22 -7.23
C LEU A 476 2.07 20.33 -6.09
N PHE A 477 2.74 20.48 -4.95
CA PHE A 477 2.29 19.90 -3.70
C PHE A 477 1.09 20.70 -3.15
N ASN A 478 0.20 20.01 -2.45
CA ASN A 478 -0.91 20.64 -1.76
C ASN A 478 -0.40 21.30 -0.46
N ASP A 479 0.29 22.41 -0.60
CA ASP A 479 0.98 23.13 0.46
C ASP A 479 1.07 24.62 0.09
N THR A 480 1.70 25.46 0.93
CA THR A 480 1.88 26.88 0.68
C THR A 480 2.71 27.13 -0.58
N VAL A 481 2.60 28.35 -1.15
CA VAL A 481 3.48 28.80 -2.23
C VAL A 481 4.94 28.73 -1.78
N ARG A 482 5.24 29.16 -0.55
CA ARG A 482 6.57 29.07 0.07
C ARG A 482 7.11 27.64 0.05
N ALA A 483 6.36 26.68 0.59
CA ALA A 483 6.77 25.27 0.61
C ALA A 483 7.00 24.73 -0.81
N ASN A 484 6.14 25.11 -1.74
CA ASN A 484 6.28 24.75 -3.14
C ASN A 484 7.49 25.38 -3.82
N LEU A 485 7.91 26.58 -3.46
CA LEU A 485 9.11 27.23 -3.98
C LEU A 485 10.39 26.62 -3.41
N LEU A 486 10.44 26.49 -2.09
CA LEU A 486 11.65 26.08 -1.39
C LEU A 486 11.95 24.57 -1.54
N MET A 487 10.94 23.72 -1.57
CA MET A 487 11.10 22.25 -1.62
C MET A 487 12.12 21.75 -0.57
N GLY A 488 12.08 22.33 0.64
CA GLY A 488 12.97 21.97 1.75
C GLY A 488 14.31 22.70 1.77
N ARG A 489 14.57 23.64 0.84
CA ARG A 489 15.76 24.53 0.90
C ARG A 489 15.54 25.64 1.91
N GLU A 490 16.61 26.11 2.52
CA GLU A 490 16.61 27.27 3.41
C GLU A 490 16.94 28.54 2.61
N GLN A 491 15.94 29.39 2.37
CA GLN A 491 16.07 30.67 1.72
C GLN A 491 15.13 31.69 2.39
N ASP A 492 15.48 32.95 2.35
CA ASP A 492 14.67 34.02 2.92
C ASP A 492 13.51 34.45 1.99
N ASP A 493 12.61 35.25 2.52
CA ASP A 493 11.48 35.79 1.77
C ASP A 493 11.90 36.69 0.61
N ILE A 494 13.02 37.40 0.77
CA ILE A 494 13.56 38.29 -0.27
C ILE A 494 13.93 37.48 -1.50
N ALA A 495 14.67 36.39 -1.30
CA ALA A 495 15.02 35.47 -2.40
C ALA A 495 13.79 34.87 -3.07
N CYS A 496 12.76 34.47 -2.28
CA CYS A 496 11.51 33.96 -2.82
C CYS A 496 10.80 35.00 -3.71
N TRP A 497 10.70 36.26 -3.28
CA TRP A 497 10.07 37.31 -4.06
C TRP A 497 10.88 37.68 -5.31
N GLN A 498 12.21 37.71 -5.24
CA GLN A 498 13.08 37.93 -6.40
C GLN A 498 12.91 36.82 -7.44
N ALA A 499 12.84 35.57 -7.01
CA ALA A 499 12.61 34.44 -7.91
C ALA A 499 11.20 34.50 -8.58
N LEU A 500 10.19 34.93 -7.82
CA LEU A 500 8.84 35.14 -8.36
C LEU A 500 8.80 36.30 -9.35
N GLU A 501 9.55 37.38 -9.13
CA GLU A 501 9.67 38.49 -10.04
C GLU A 501 10.30 38.05 -11.37
N ILE A 502 11.41 37.32 -11.34
CA ILE A 502 12.04 36.75 -12.54
C ILE A 502 11.05 35.84 -13.28
N ALA A 503 10.27 35.06 -12.55
CA ALA A 503 9.25 34.18 -13.13
C ALA A 503 7.94 34.90 -13.51
N GLN A 504 7.85 36.20 -13.36
CA GLN A 504 6.65 37.03 -13.64
C GLN A 504 5.41 36.53 -12.86
N MET A 505 5.60 36.11 -11.60
CA MET A 505 4.55 35.57 -10.71
C MET A 505 4.31 36.42 -9.47
N ASP A 506 5.14 37.41 -9.19
CA ASP A 506 5.08 38.23 -7.96
C ASP A 506 3.72 38.92 -7.80
N ALA A 507 3.20 39.56 -8.85
CA ALA A 507 1.89 40.22 -8.81
C ALA A 507 0.75 39.18 -8.57
N THR A 508 0.83 38.02 -9.17
CA THR A 508 -0.15 36.95 -8.98
C THR A 508 -0.16 36.45 -7.54
N ILE A 509 1.03 36.23 -6.95
CA ILE A 509 1.14 35.72 -5.57
C ILE A 509 0.81 36.82 -4.53
N ARG A 510 1.16 38.07 -4.78
CA ARG A 510 0.77 39.22 -3.91
C ARG A 510 -0.74 39.41 -3.86
N ALA A 511 -1.47 39.07 -4.95
CA ALA A 511 -2.93 39.14 -5.01
C ALA A 511 -3.62 38.03 -4.20
N LEU A 512 -2.91 36.99 -3.78
CA LEU A 512 -3.46 35.94 -2.92
C LEU A 512 -3.63 36.44 -1.48
N PRO A 513 -4.66 35.98 -0.74
CA PRO A 513 -4.98 36.49 0.60
C PRO A 513 -3.84 36.39 1.61
N LEU A 514 -2.98 35.38 1.50
CA LEU A 514 -1.85 35.13 2.40
C LEU A 514 -0.49 35.19 1.68
N GLY A 515 -0.43 35.74 0.45
CA GLY A 515 0.82 35.83 -0.31
C GLY A 515 1.56 34.50 -0.40
N LEU A 516 2.83 34.46 0.05
CA LEU A 516 3.65 33.23 0.06
C LEU A 516 3.07 32.10 0.91
N ASP A 517 2.25 32.41 1.91
CA ASP A 517 1.68 31.41 2.82
C ASP A 517 0.29 30.93 2.34
N SER A 518 -0.18 31.38 1.17
CA SER A 518 -1.38 30.87 0.54
C SER A 518 -1.18 29.42 0.09
N VAL A 519 -2.12 28.53 0.47
CA VAL A 519 -2.11 27.13 0.05
C VAL A 519 -2.51 27.01 -1.43
N VAL A 520 -1.71 26.32 -2.21
CA VAL A 520 -1.93 26.02 -3.64
C VAL A 520 -2.03 24.52 -3.85
N GLY A 521 -2.54 24.07 -5.01
CA GLY A 521 -2.70 22.65 -5.32
C GLY A 521 -4.15 22.17 -5.27
N ARG A 522 -4.37 20.88 -4.98
CA ARG A 522 -5.70 20.25 -5.07
C ARG A 522 -6.75 20.85 -4.11
N SER A 523 -6.35 21.16 -2.88
CA SER A 523 -7.24 21.65 -1.82
C SER A 523 -7.14 23.16 -1.59
N GLY A 524 -6.26 23.87 -2.31
CA GLY A 524 -6.05 25.30 -2.22
C GLY A 524 -6.39 26.02 -3.51
N VAL A 525 -5.77 27.20 -3.70
CA VAL A 525 -5.92 28.00 -4.92
C VAL A 525 -5.41 27.21 -6.12
N ARG A 526 -6.27 27.06 -7.14
CA ARG A 526 -5.87 26.40 -8.39
C ARG A 526 -5.15 27.36 -9.32
N LEU A 527 -3.88 27.11 -9.55
CA LEU A 527 -3.10 27.85 -10.53
C LEU A 527 -3.39 27.32 -11.95
N SER A 528 -3.38 28.23 -12.92
CA SER A 528 -3.46 27.86 -14.34
C SER A 528 -2.21 27.07 -14.78
N GLY A 529 -2.25 26.42 -15.94
CA GLY A 529 -1.10 25.70 -16.51
C GLY A 529 0.14 26.59 -16.62
N GLY A 530 -0.02 27.79 -17.19
CA GLY A 530 1.06 28.77 -17.29
C GLY A 530 1.55 29.30 -15.94
N GLN A 531 0.67 29.48 -14.94
CA GLN A 531 1.08 29.85 -13.60
C GLN A 531 1.88 28.74 -12.92
N ARG A 532 1.52 27.46 -13.11
CA ARG A 532 2.32 26.31 -12.62
C ARG A 532 3.71 26.25 -13.26
N GLN A 533 3.81 26.47 -14.57
CA GLN A 533 5.10 26.52 -15.26
C GLN A 533 5.97 27.67 -14.73
N ARG A 534 5.42 28.88 -14.58
CA ARG A 534 6.16 30.01 -14.00
C ARG A 534 6.60 29.78 -12.55
N LEU A 535 5.78 29.12 -11.74
CA LEU A 535 6.19 28.75 -10.37
C LEU A 535 7.34 27.74 -10.38
N ALA A 536 7.36 26.79 -11.33
CA ALA A 536 8.49 25.86 -11.51
C ALA A 536 9.76 26.60 -11.99
N ILE A 537 9.63 27.65 -12.79
CA ILE A 537 10.74 28.53 -13.14
C ILE A 537 11.28 29.26 -11.89
N ALA A 538 10.41 29.78 -11.03
CA ALA A 538 10.85 30.37 -9.76
C ALA A 538 11.60 29.37 -8.86
N ARG A 539 11.16 28.10 -8.80
CA ARG A 539 11.91 27.02 -8.13
C ARG A 539 13.32 26.84 -8.69
N MET A 540 13.44 26.84 -10.01
CA MET A 540 14.70 26.70 -10.72
C MET A 540 15.63 27.90 -10.43
N VAL A 541 15.09 29.12 -10.40
CA VAL A 541 15.86 30.34 -10.06
C VAL A 541 16.39 30.26 -8.63
N LEU A 542 15.59 29.85 -7.67
CA LEU A 542 16.00 29.67 -6.26
C LEU A 542 17.07 28.61 -6.06
N ALA A 543 17.14 27.61 -6.93
CA ALA A 543 18.16 26.57 -6.88
C ALA A 543 19.55 27.06 -7.31
N ASP A 544 19.67 28.21 -7.97
CA ASP A 544 20.90 28.80 -8.54
C ASP A 544 21.79 27.78 -9.29
N PRO A 545 21.23 27.05 -10.29
CA PRO A 545 21.93 25.97 -10.94
C PRO A 545 23.07 26.45 -11.87
N LYS A 546 24.05 25.58 -12.10
CA LYS A 546 25.14 25.82 -13.08
C LYS A 546 24.75 25.40 -14.50
N VAL A 547 23.82 24.47 -14.60
CA VAL A 547 23.22 24.00 -15.85
C VAL A 547 21.70 24.10 -15.74
N VAL A 548 21.05 24.64 -16.76
CA VAL A 548 19.58 24.80 -16.84
C VAL A 548 19.04 23.98 -17.99
N ILE A 549 17.97 23.24 -17.74
CA ILE A 549 17.24 22.49 -18.76
C ILE A 549 15.77 22.99 -18.74
N LEU A 550 15.31 23.49 -19.87
CA LEU A 550 13.93 23.97 -20.06
C LEU A 550 13.20 23.01 -21.02
N ASP A 551 12.31 22.18 -20.51
CA ASP A 551 11.49 21.26 -21.33
C ASP A 551 10.10 21.88 -21.55
N GLU A 552 9.90 22.53 -22.71
CA GLU A 552 8.67 23.24 -23.08
C GLU A 552 8.13 24.20 -22.00
N ALA A 553 9.02 24.83 -21.26
CA ALA A 553 8.72 25.60 -20.04
C ALA A 553 7.77 26.80 -20.26
N THR A 554 7.47 27.19 -21.49
CA THR A 554 6.62 28.35 -21.84
C THR A 554 5.41 27.95 -22.71
N SER A 555 5.16 26.66 -22.93
CA SER A 555 4.11 26.19 -23.86
C SER A 555 2.69 26.62 -23.47
N ALA A 556 2.41 26.85 -22.18
CA ALA A 556 1.10 27.25 -21.67
C ALA A 556 0.93 28.76 -21.45
N LEU A 557 1.86 29.59 -21.98
CA LEU A 557 1.83 31.05 -21.81
C LEU A 557 1.26 31.77 -23.03
N ASP A 558 0.63 32.92 -22.77
CA ASP A 558 0.29 33.90 -23.81
C ASP A 558 1.55 34.64 -24.28
N ALA A 559 1.50 35.21 -25.49
CA ALA A 559 2.66 35.81 -26.14
C ALA A 559 3.28 37.00 -25.35
N ALA A 560 2.47 37.81 -24.67
CA ALA A 560 2.97 38.96 -23.91
C ALA A 560 3.69 38.50 -22.66
N THR A 561 3.11 37.57 -21.90
CA THR A 561 3.72 36.96 -20.70
C THR A 561 4.99 36.18 -21.08
N GLU A 562 4.96 35.42 -22.18
CA GLU A 562 6.12 34.71 -22.70
C GLU A 562 7.27 35.67 -23.03
N TYR A 563 7.02 36.77 -23.73
CA TYR A 563 8.03 37.77 -24.04
C TYR A 563 8.69 38.37 -22.81
N ASN A 564 7.89 38.80 -21.81
CA ASN A 564 8.41 39.39 -20.58
C ASN A 564 9.22 38.37 -19.76
N LEU A 565 8.72 37.14 -19.68
CA LEU A 565 9.41 36.05 -18.99
C LEU A 565 10.76 35.75 -19.68
N HIS A 566 10.78 35.69 -21.00
CA HIS A 566 12.01 35.47 -21.75
C HIS A 566 13.04 36.56 -21.54
N GLN A 567 12.65 37.83 -21.47
CA GLN A 567 13.55 38.92 -21.15
C GLN A 567 14.16 38.81 -19.74
N ALA A 568 13.33 38.48 -18.75
CA ALA A 568 13.80 38.29 -17.37
C ALA A 568 14.72 37.04 -17.26
N LEU A 569 14.34 35.92 -17.90
CA LEU A 569 15.14 34.71 -17.92
C LEU A 569 16.46 34.88 -18.67
N ASN A 570 16.52 35.64 -19.76
CA ASN A 570 17.77 35.85 -20.50
C ASN A 570 18.88 36.46 -19.62
N ARG A 571 18.53 37.35 -18.70
CA ARG A 571 19.50 37.89 -17.73
C ARG A 571 19.96 36.84 -16.73
N PHE A 572 19.03 36.01 -16.23
CA PHE A 572 19.34 34.93 -15.31
C PHE A 572 20.17 33.82 -15.98
N LEU A 573 19.88 33.49 -17.23
CA LEU A 573 20.55 32.43 -17.99
C LEU A 573 21.90 32.88 -18.57
N SER A 574 22.20 34.19 -18.57
CA SER A 574 23.47 34.69 -19.06
C SER A 574 24.64 34.09 -18.27
N GLY A 575 25.58 33.46 -18.99
CA GLY A 575 26.74 32.76 -18.42
C GLY A 575 26.42 31.39 -17.80
N ARG A 576 25.21 30.86 -17.97
CA ARG A 576 24.85 29.47 -17.59
C ARG A 576 24.70 28.59 -18.81
N THR A 577 25.20 27.37 -18.74
CA THR A 577 24.95 26.36 -19.79
C THR A 577 23.47 26.02 -19.80
N THR A 578 22.81 26.23 -20.94
CA THR A 578 21.34 26.10 -21.03
C THR A 578 20.93 25.18 -22.18
N LEU A 579 20.10 24.20 -21.90
CA LEU A 579 19.47 23.31 -22.86
C LEU A 579 17.97 23.61 -22.93
N ILE A 580 17.45 23.93 -24.12
CA ILE A 580 16.06 24.30 -24.32
C ILE A 580 15.42 23.27 -25.27
N ILE A 581 14.48 22.47 -24.79
CA ILE A 581 13.60 21.69 -25.66
C ILE A 581 12.51 22.63 -26.14
N ALA A 582 12.54 22.95 -27.43
CA ALA A 582 11.68 23.98 -28.03
C ALA A 582 10.70 23.41 -29.02
N HIS A 583 9.43 23.77 -28.84
CA HIS A 583 8.35 23.59 -29.81
C HIS A 583 7.89 24.92 -30.43
N ARG A 584 8.37 26.05 -29.91
CA ARG A 584 8.05 27.39 -30.41
C ARG A 584 9.29 28.07 -30.98
N LEU A 585 9.12 28.78 -32.07
CA LEU A 585 10.19 29.53 -32.75
C LEU A 585 10.79 30.63 -31.82
N SER A 586 9.96 31.25 -30.97
CA SER A 586 10.39 32.23 -29.99
C SER A 586 11.49 31.72 -29.03
N ALA A 587 11.38 30.48 -28.62
CA ALA A 587 12.37 29.83 -27.76
C ALA A 587 13.65 29.46 -28.56
N VAL A 588 13.52 29.00 -29.78
CA VAL A 588 14.64 28.65 -30.66
C VAL A 588 15.51 29.86 -31.00
N LYS A 589 14.92 31.03 -31.27
CA LYS A 589 15.61 32.28 -31.59
C LYS A 589 16.49 32.82 -30.45
N GLN A 590 16.34 32.31 -29.26
CA GLN A 590 17.14 32.71 -28.09
C GLN A 590 18.38 31.85 -27.87
N ALA A 591 18.47 30.74 -28.59
CA ALA A 591 19.61 29.83 -28.50
C ALA A 591 20.73 30.29 -29.43
N ASP A 592 21.97 30.06 -28.97
CA ASP A 592 23.16 30.32 -29.75
C ASP A 592 23.33 29.26 -30.88
N ARG A 593 22.77 28.08 -30.66
CA ARG A 593 22.88 26.91 -31.55
C ARG A 593 21.64 26.03 -31.45
N VAL A 594 21.31 25.38 -32.53
CA VAL A 594 20.11 24.51 -32.64
C VAL A 594 20.54 23.10 -33.07
N LEU A 595 20.04 22.11 -32.39
CA LEU A 595 20.20 20.69 -32.70
C LEU A 595 18.86 20.11 -33.12
N VAL A 596 18.84 19.49 -34.29
CA VAL A 596 17.63 18.87 -34.85
C VAL A 596 17.69 17.38 -34.59
N PHE A 597 16.76 16.88 -33.78
CA PHE A 597 16.61 15.47 -33.45
C PHE A 597 15.71 14.75 -34.45
N ASP A 598 16.20 13.66 -35.01
CA ASP A 598 15.42 12.75 -35.86
C ASP A 598 15.88 11.30 -35.60
N GLY A 599 14.91 10.38 -35.41
CA GLY A 599 15.18 8.95 -35.20
C GLY A 599 16.17 8.63 -34.07
N GLY A 600 16.18 9.41 -32.98
CA GLY A 600 17.07 9.19 -31.83
C GLY A 600 18.51 9.67 -32.00
N ARG A 601 18.78 10.44 -33.06
CA ARG A 601 20.10 11.00 -33.41
C ARG A 601 19.99 12.51 -33.69
N ILE A 602 21.13 13.20 -33.74
CA ILE A 602 21.22 14.58 -34.19
C ILE A 602 21.38 14.55 -35.73
N ALA A 603 20.36 15.04 -36.43
CA ALA A 603 20.33 15.10 -37.89
C ALA A 603 20.96 16.38 -38.42
N GLU A 604 20.74 17.52 -37.77
CA GLU A 604 21.28 18.82 -38.14
C GLU A 604 21.78 19.58 -36.92
N ASP A 605 22.80 20.42 -37.13
CA ASP A 605 23.50 21.15 -36.08
C ASP A 605 24.03 22.47 -36.66
N GLY A 606 23.56 23.62 -36.15
CA GLY A 606 23.92 24.93 -36.65
C GLY A 606 23.16 26.06 -35.97
N ASP A 607 23.37 27.29 -36.37
CA ASP A 607 22.55 28.40 -35.94
C ASP A 607 21.22 28.48 -36.70
N HIS A 608 20.26 29.26 -36.17
CA HIS A 608 18.92 29.40 -36.76
C HIS A 608 18.95 29.84 -38.23
N GLN A 609 19.85 30.79 -38.60
CA GLN A 609 19.88 31.36 -39.96
C GLN A 609 20.51 30.36 -40.95
N GLN A 610 21.56 29.69 -40.52
CA GLN A 610 22.23 28.66 -41.29
C GLN A 610 21.29 27.49 -41.60
N LEU A 611 20.62 26.93 -40.59
CA LEU A 611 19.71 25.78 -40.75
C LEU A 611 18.47 26.13 -41.61
N ILE A 612 18.01 27.37 -41.61
CA ILE A 612 16.95 27.83 -42.56
C ILE A 612 17.48 27.89 -43.99
N ALA A 613 18.71 28.41 -44.17
CA ALA A 613 19.34 28.53 -45.50
C ALA A 613 19.66 27.17 -46.13
N ASP A 614 20.05 26.20 -45.31
CA ASP A 614 20.37 24.83 -45.76
C ASP A 614 19.15 24.05 -46.28
N GLY A 615 17.92 24.50 -45.98
CA GLY A 615 16.67 23.93 -46.52
C GLY A 615 16.38 22.49 -46.03
N GLY A 616 17.01 22.05 -44.96
CA GLY A 616 16.92 20.70 -44.42
C GLY A 616 15.65 20.42 -43.60
N LEU A 617 15.73 19.52 -42.63
CA LEU A 617 14.62 19.14 -41.74
C LEU A 617 14.16 20.33 -40.91
N TYR A 618 15.11 21.13 -40.40
CA TYR A 618 14.82 22.35 -39.63
C TYR A 618 13.99 23.34 -40.43
N ALA A 619 14.39 23.62 -41.66
CA ALA A 619 13.67 24.54 -42.54
C ALA A 619 12.25 24.05 -42.84
N ARG A 620 12.04 22.74 -42.97
CA ARG A 620 10.72 22.14 -43.16
C ARG A 620 9.85 22.28 -41.90
N LEU A 621 10.42 22.16 -40.70
CA LEU A 621 9.69 22.27 -39.44
C LEU A 621 9.32 23.73 -39.11
N TYR A 622 10.21 24.68 -39.38
CA TYR A 622 10.09 26.07 -38.92
C TYR A 622 10.10 27.13 -40.02
N GLY A 623 10.49 26.80 -41.23
CA GLY A 623 10.60 27.76 -42.36
C GLY A 623 9.27 28.40 -42.75
N HIS A 624 8.15 27.66 -42.66
CA HIS A 624 6.82 28.19 -42.95
C HIS A 624 6.30 29.18 -41.88
N LEU A 625 6.84 29.18 -40.67
CA LEU A 625 6.44 30.09 -39.59
C LEU A 625 7.05 31.52 -39.73
N GLN A 626 7.94 31.75 -40.67
CA GLN A 626 8.50 33.07 -40.97
C GLN A 626 7.66 33.90 -41.95
N GLN A 627 6.63 33.33 -42.58
CA GLN A 627 5.79 34.00 -43.59
C GLN A 627 4.49 34.59 -43.06
N VAL A 628 4.29 34.59 -41.73
CA VAL A 628 3.12 35.22 -41.07
C VAL A 628 3.55 36.38 -40.19
#